data_d5b52dca2e95b47b47910e92b3f63ed1
#
_entry.id   d5b52dca2e95b47b47910e92b3f63ed1
#
_cell.length_a   1.000
_cell.length_b   1.000
_cell.length_c   1.000
_cell.angle_alpha   90.00
_cell.angle_beta   90.00
_cell.angle_gamma   90.00
#
_symmetry.space_group_name_H-M   'P 1'
#
loop_
_entity.id
_entity.type
_entity.pdbx_description
1 polymer ?
#
loop_
_entity_poly.entity_id
_entity_poly.type
_entity_poly.pdbx_seq_one_letter_code
_entity_poly.pdbx_strand_id
1 'polypeptide(L)'
;MNSEINKLSNGRYTVGQMIGTGGMADVYLGKDTRLDRDVAIKVLRRDLAKDPAFVARFRKEALAAGGLNHPGIVAVYDSGEENDSPYIVMELVSGITLRQLMLGEQIPSQRSLEIIKGILQALDYSHSKSIVHRDVKPGNIMIDRKSVV
;
A
#
# COMPACT_ATOMS: atom_id res chain seq x y z
N MET A 1 -10.63 1.73 14.88
CA MET A 1 -9.74 0.65 15.34
C MET A 1 -9.87 0.52 16.84
N ASN A 2 -10.10 -0.66 17.32
CA ASN A 2 -10.04 -0.88 18.75
C ASN A 2 -8.61 -0.61 19.23
N SER A 3 -8.52 0.03 20.39
CA SER A 3 -7.27 0.44 21.05
C SER A 3 -6.27 -0.69 21.34
N GLU A 4 -6.54 -1.90 20.86
CA GLU A 4 -5.80 -3.11 21.19
C GLU A 4 -4.65 -3.46 20.24
N ILE A 5 -4.58 -2.85 19.04
CA ILE A 5 -3.49 -3.11 18.09
C ILE A 5 -2.62 -1.87 17.96
N ASN A 6 -1.95 -1.51 19.03
CA ASN A 6 -0.97 -0.41 18.97
C ASN A 6 0.44 -0.89 18.62
N LYS A 7 0.67 -2.20 18.62
CA LYS A 7 1.96 -2.80 18.36
C LYS A 7 1.80 -4.12 17.62
N LEU A 8 2.65 -4.36 16.63
CA LEU A 8 2.70 -5.57 15.84
C LEU A 8 4.10 -6.21 15.93
N SER A 9 4.18 -7.52 15.69
CA SER A 9 5.44 -8.26 15.68
C SER A 9 6.26 -8.05 16.95
N ASN A 10 5.66 -8.35 18.10
CA ASN A 10 6.27 -8.20 19.42
C ASN A 10 6.79 -6.77 19.69
N GLY A 11 6.08 -5.76 19.20
CA GLY A 11 6.42 -4.37 19.40
C GLY A 11 7.39 -3.77 18.39
N ARG A 12 7.78 -4.51 17.38
CA ARG A 12 8.62 -3.96 16.30
C ARG A 12 7.94 -2.81 15.58
N TYR A 13 6.65 -2.97 15.25
CA TYR A 13 5.89 -1.95 14.56
C TYR A 13 4.89 -1.31 15.51
N THR A 14 4.90 0.01 15.60
CA THR A 14 3.82 0.77 16.25
C THR A 14 2.81 1.19 15.21
N VAL A 15 1.53 1.18 15.57
CA VAL A 15 0.41 1.56 14.70
C VAL A 15 -0.18 2.87 15.18
N GLY A 16 -0.21 3.86 14.30
CA GLY A 16 -0.75 5.19 14.55
C GLY A 16 -2.13 5.39 13.93
N GLN A 17 -2.36 6.59 13.41
CA GLN A 17 -3.64 6.97 12.82
C GLN A 17 -3.91 6.28 11.48
N MET A 18 -5.18 6.09 11.17
CA MET A 18 -5.61 5.62 9.86
C MET A 18 -5.35 6.71 8.80
N ILE A 19 -4.70 6.32 7.71
CA ILE A 19 -4.37 7.22 6.59
C ILE A 19 -5.09 6.87 5.30
N GLY A 20 -5.76 5.73 5.27
CA GLY A 20 -6.54 5.30 4.10
C GLY A 20 -7.45 4.15 4.43
N THR A 21 -8.48 3.98 3.60
CA THR A 21 -9.42 2.86 3.71
C THR A 21 -9.74 2.34 2.31
N GLY A 22 -9.83 1.03 2.18
CA GLY A 22 -10.18 0.36 0.93
C GLY A 22 -11.29 -0.66 1.11
N GLY A 23 -11.59 -1.41 0.05
CA GLY A 23 -12.64 -2.43 0.08
C GLY A 23 -12.37 -3.59 1.03
N MET A 24 -11.11 -3.97 1.22
CA MET A 24 -10.71 -5.12 2.03
C MET A 24 -9.92 -4.74 3.28
N ALA A 25 -9.16 -3.67 3.24
CA ALA A 25 -8.19 -3.34 4.28
C ALA A 25 -8.16 -1.85 4.56
N ASP A 26 -7.75 -1.52 5.77
CA ASP A 26 -7.46 -0.16 6.19
C ASP A 26 -5.94 0.02 6.27
N VAL A 27 -5.48 1.23 5.98
CA VAL A 27 -4.06 1.58 6.00
C VAL A 27 -3.80 2.57 7.14
N TYR A 28 -2.78 2.29 7.93
CA TYR A 28 -2.37 3.09 9.07
C TYR A 28 -0.96 3.61 8.89
N LEU A 29 -0.71 4.80 9.41
CA LEU A 29 0.64 5.28 9.63
C LEU A 29 1.26 4.44 10.74
N GLY A 30 2.47 3.94 10.53
CA GLY A 30 3.19 3.17 11.52
C GLY A 30 4.66 3.54 11.59
N LYS A 31 5.36 2.92 12.51
CA LYS A 31 6.80 3.08 12.65
C LYS A 31 7.47 1.72 12.85
N ASP A 32 8.51 1.45 12.08
CA ASP A 32 9.42 0.35 12.33
C ASP A 32 10.42 0.80 13.38
N THR A 33 10.25 0.32 14.61
CA THR A 33 11.10 0.73 15.75
C THR A 33 12.52 0.16 15.68
N ARG A 34 12.70 -0.92 14.91
CA ARG A 34 14.02 -1.54 14.74
C ARG A 34 14.90 -0.76 13.76
N LEU A 35 14.31 -0.28 12.66
CA LEU A 35 15.01 0.49 11.63
C LEU A 35 14.78 2.01 11.78
N ASP A 36 13.99 2.42 12.77
CA ASP A 36 13.66 3.83 13.06
C ASP A 36 13.15 4.58 11.83
N ARG A 37 12.16 4.01 11.15
CA ARG A 37 11.57 4.64 9.95
C ARG A 37 10.06 4.55 9.96
N ASP A 38 9.42 5.53 9.35
CA ASP A 38 7.98 5.52 9.13
C ASP A 38 7.62 4.51 8.03
N VAL A 39 6.49 3.84 8.23
CA VAL A 39 5.96 2.83 7.32
C VAL A 39 4.45 3.00 7.18
N ALA A 40 3.87 2.42 6.14
CA ALA A 40 2.44 2.23 6.02
C ALA A 40 2.10 0.79 6.41
N ILE A 41 1.06 0.62 7.21
CA ILE A 41 0.61 -0.71 7.66
C ILE A 41 -0.80 -0.94 7.15
N LYS A 42 -0.95 -1.93 6.29
CA LYS A 42 -2.23 -2.35 5.72
C LYS A 42 -2.75 -3.53 6.52
N VAL A 43 -3.93 -3.38 7.11
CA VAL A 43 -4.54 -4.40 7.96
C VAL A 43 -5.85 -4.86 7.34
N LEU A 44 -6.01 -6.17 7.16
CA LEU A 44 -7.28 -6.74 6.69
C LEU A 44 -8.37 -6.43 7.70
N ARG A 45 -9.52 -5.92 7.22
CA ARG A 45 -10.63 -5.57 8.12
C ARG A 45 -11.13 -6.80 8.87
N ARG A 46 -11.51 -6.62 10.13
CA ARG A 46 -11.92 -7.70 11.04
C ARG A 46 -13.09 -8.54 10.53
N ASP A 47 -14.07 -7.90 9.91
CA ASP A 47 -15.21 -8.59 9.32
C ASP A 47 -14.78 -9.56 8.20
N LEU A 48 -13.76 -9.20 7.43
CA LEU A 48 -13.19 -10.03 6.36
C LEU A 48 -12.14 -11.03 6.86
N ALA A 49 -11.47 -10.73 7.96
CA ALA A 49 -10.46 -11.61 8.54
C ALA A 49 -11.04 -12.94 9.06
N LYS A 50 -12.36 -13.03 9.22
CA LYS A 50 -13.06 -14.25 9.59
C LYS A 50 -13.32 -15.19 8.41
N ASP A 51 -13.19 -14.69 7.18
CA ASP A 51 -13.38 -15.48 5.96
C ASP A 51 -12.01 -15.95 5.44
N PRO A 52 -11.75 -17.29 5.43
CA PRO A 52 -10.48 -17.84 4.96
C PRO A 52 -10.12 -17.45 3.52
N ALA A 53 -11.11 -17.22 2.66
CA ALA A 53 -10.87 -16.82 1.27
C ALA A 53 -10.25 -15.43 1.18
N PHE A 54 -10.72 -14.47 1.97
CA PHE A 54 -10.14 -13.12 2.03
C PHE A 54 -8.75 -13.12 2.65
N VAL A 55 -8.53 -13.91 3.70
CA VAL A 55 -7.22 -14.06 4.34
C VAL A 55 -6.20 -14.63 3.34
N ALA A 56 -6.55 -15.69 2.64
CA ALA A 56 -5.68 -16.32 1.64
C ALA A 56 -5.34 -15.35 0.50
N ARG A 57 -6.32 -14.61 0.01
CA ARG A 57 -6.13 -13.59 -1.03
C ARG A 57 -5.21 -12.47 -0.57
N PHE A 58 -5.41 -11.96 0.63
CA PHE A 58 -4.59 -10.92 1.22
C PHE A 58 -3.13 -11.36 1.36
N ARG A 59 -2.89 -12.57 1.84
CA ARG A 59 -1.54 -13.16 1.96
C ARG A 59 -0.88 -13.36 0.60
N LYS A 60 -1.64 -13.84 -0.39
CA LYS A 60 -1.15 -14.04 -1.75
C LYS A 60 -0.72 -12.72 -2.40
N GLU A 61 -1.48 -11.66 -2.22
CA GLU A 61 -1.13 -10.32 -2.71
C GLU A 61 0.15 -9.82 -2.07
N ALA A 62 0.33 -10.04 -0.77
CA ALA A 62 1.55 -9.65 -0.06
C ALA A 62 2.79 -10.39 -0.58
N LEU A 63 2.68 -11.69 -0.82
CA LEU A 63 3.77 -12.50 -1.36
C LEU A 63 4.15 -12.05 -2.79
N ALA A 64 3.18 -11.80 -3.63
CA ALA A 64 3.41 -11.33 -4.99
C ALA A 64 4.11 -9.95 -4.99
N ALA A 65 3.60 -9.00 -4.21
CA ALA A 65 4.17 -7.67 -4.10
C ALA A 65 5.56 -7.66 -3.46
N GLY A 66 5.83 -8.57 -2.53
CA GLY A 66 7.12 -8.69 -1.85
C GLY A 66 8.27 -9.09 -2.78
N GLY A 67 7.98 -9.70 -3.92
CA GLY A 67 8.96 -10.04 -4.96
C GLY A 67 9.28 -8.92 -5.94
N LEU A 68 8.60 -7.78 -5.84
CA LEU A 68 8.78 -6.65 -6.74
C LEU A 68 9.72 -5.59 -6.15
N ASN A 69 10.66 -5.11 -6.95
CA ASN A 69 11.56 -4.03 -6.57
C ASN A 69 11.72 -3.07 -7.75
N HIS A 70 10.92 -2.01 -7.73
CA HIS A 70 10.89 -0.99 -8.79
C HIS A 70 10.52 0.37 -8.19
N PRO A 71 11.14 1.49 -8.62
CA PRO A 71 10.86 2.82 -8.09
C PRO A 71 9.38 3.26 -8.23
N GLY A 72 8.70 2.74 -9.25
CA GLY A 72 7.28 3.04 -9.49
C GLY A 72 6.31 2.11 -8.76
N ILE A 73 6.78 1.20 -7.93
CA ILE A 73 5.96 0.25 -7.17
C ILE A 73 6.26 0.40 -5.69
N VAL A 74 5.21 0.54 -4.88
CA VAL A 74 5.34 0.61 -3.42
C VAL A 74 5.97 -0.69 -2.90
N ALA A 75 7.08 -0.57 -2.18
CA ALA A 75 7.79 -1.72 -1.64
C ALA A 75 7.04 -2.35 -0.47
N VAL A 76 6.96 -3.67 -0.44
CA VAL A 76 6.49 -4.43 0.71
C VAL A 76 7.71 -4.85 1.53
N TYR A 77 7.73 -4.45 2.79
CA TYR A 77 8.85 -4.72 3.70
C TYR A 77 8.67 -5.97 4.53
N ASP A 78 7.44 -6.25 4.95
CA ASP A 78 7.14 -7.34 5.86
C ASP A 78 5.65 -7.69 5.81
N SER A 79 5.30 -8.86 6.32
CA SER A 79 3.91 -9.26 6.51
C SER A 79 3.81 -10.17 7.72
N GLY A 80 2.66 -10.20 8.34
CA GLY A 80 2.43 -11.04 9.51
C GLY A 80 0.96 -11.09 9.88
N GLU A 81 0.73 -11.61 11.07
CA GLU A 81 -0.60 -11.76 11.63
C GLU A 81 -0.54 -11.47 13.14
N GLU A 82 -1.45 -10.65 13.61
CA GLU A 82 -1.58 -10.30 15.01
C GLU A 82 -3.05 -10.38 15.42
N ASN A 83 -3.37 -11.12 16.49
CA ASN A 83 -4.75 -11.31 16.96
C ASN A 83 -5.71 -11.74 15.83
N ASP A 84 -5.31 -12.72 15.02
CA ASP A 84 -6.04 -13.23 13.85
C ASP A 84 -6.31 -12.19 12.76
N SER A 85 -5.60 -11.06 12.77
CA SER A 85 -5.67 -10.03 11.73
C SER A 85 -4.38 -10.00 10.91
N PRO A 86 -4.42 -10.40 9.63
CA PRO A 86 -3.29 -10.28 8.74
C PRO A 86 -2.94 -8.81 8.46
N TYR A 87 -1.66 -8.51 8.38
CA TYR A 87 -1.17 -7.17 8.05
C TYR A 87 0.02 -7.23 7.08
N ILE A 88 0.21 -6.13 6.38
CA ILE A 88 1.35 -5.91 5.47
C ILE A 88 2.02 -4.60 5.87
N VAL A 89 3.33 -4.65 6.04
CA VAL A 89 4.15 -3.45 6.28
C VAL A 89 4.78 -3.04 4.96
N MET A 90 4.57 -1.80 4.55
CA MET A 90 5.01 -1.31 3.26
C MET A 90 5.59 0.09 3.33
N GLU A 91 6.20 0.50 2.25
CA GLU A 91 6.71 1.85 2.06
C GLU A 91 5.62 2.88 2.28
N LEU A 92 5.91 3.91 3.07
CA LEU A 92 5.05 5.08 3.22
C LEU A 92 5.38 6.08 2.10
N VAL A 93 4.41 6.32 1.24
CA VAL A 93 4.53 7.32 0.18
C VAL A 93 3.92 8.63 0.67
N SER A 94 4.75 9.67 0.73
CA SER A 94 4.30 11.03 1.08
C SER A 94 3.70 11.70 -0.15
N GLY A 95 2.38 11.80 -0.19
CA GLY A 95 1.68 12.39 -1.33
C GLY A 95 0.19 12.14 -1.27
N ILE A 96 -0.44 12.22 -2.41
CA ILE A 96 -1.88 11.98 -2.58
C ILE A 96 -2.11 10.91 -3.65
N THR A 97 -3.31 10.34 -3.67
CA THR A 97 -3.69 9.45 -4.76
C THR A 97 -3.94 10.24 -6.05
N LEU A 98 -3.77 9.58 -7.19
CA LEU A 98 -4.13 10.20 -8.48
C LEU A 98 -5.60 10.61 -8.50
N ARG A 99 -6.49 9.85 -7.86
CA ARG A 99 -7.90 10.21 -7.72
C ARG A 99 -8.08 11.55 -7.01
N GLN A 100 -7.39 11.75 -5.88
CA GLN A 100 -7.43 13.01 -5.14
C GLN A 100 -6.89 14.17 -5.98
N LEU A 101 -5.82 13.96 -6.74
CA LEU A 101 -5.29 14.96 -7.64
C LEU A 101 -6.28 15.34 -8.73
N MET A 102 -6.95 14.36 -9.35
CA MET A 102 -7.96 14.59 -10.40
C MET A 102 -9.20 15.34 -9.88
N LEU A 103 -9.58 15.13 -8.62
CA LEU A 103 -10.72 15.82 -8.01
C LEU A 103 -10.39 17.26 -7.58
N GLY A 104 -9.12 17.53 -7.29
CA GLY A 104 -8.68 18.82 -6.77
C GLY A 104 -8.36 19.85 -7.84
N GLU A 105 -7.89 19.44 -9.02
CA GLU A 105 -7.45 20.35 -10.08
C GLU A 105 -7.40 19.66 -11.44
N GLN A 106 -7.35 20.48 -12.49
CA GLN A 106 -7.14 20.00 -13.85
C GLN A 106 -5.65 19.66 -14.04
N ILE A 107 -5.36 18.44 -14.49
CA ILE A 107 -3.99 17.99 -14.73
C ILE A 107 -3.58 18.39 -16.16
N PRO A 108 -2.48 19.15 -16.34
CA PRO A 108 -1.98 19.46 -17.67
C PRO A 108 -1.65 18.20 -18.48
N SER A 109 -1.84 18.26 -19.79
CA SER A 109 -1.66 17.08 -20.68
C SER A 109 -0.27 16.47 -20.55
N GLN A 110 0.78 17.30 -20.49
CA GLN A 110 2.15 16.80 -20.31
C GLN A 110 2.34 16.04 -19.01
N ARG A 111 1.78 16.56 -17.92
CA ARG A 111 1.80 15.90 -16.61
C ARG A 111 1.09 14.56 -16.65
N SER A 112 -0.07 14.51 -17.32
CA SER A 112 -0.82 13.27 -17.51
C SER A 112 -0.01 12.21 -18.25
N LEU A 113 0.72 12.61 -19.31
CA LEU A 113 1.58 11.71 -20.06
C LEU A 113 2.74 11.17 -19.22
N GLU A 114 3.36 12.00 -18.38
CA GLU A 114 4.43 11.58 -17.47
C GLU A 114 3.92 10.55 -16.44
N ILE A 115 2.73 10.79 -15.87
CA ILE A 115 2.10 9.87 -14.93
C ILE A 115 1.81 8.53 -15.60
N ILE A 116 1.20 8.53 -16.78
CA ILE A 116 0.88 7.32 -17.54
C ILE A 116 2.15 6.56 -17.90
N LYS A 117 3.20 7.26 -18.34
CA LYS A 117 4.48 6.64 -18.65
C LYS A 117 5.06 5.91 -17.43
N GLY A 118 5.02 6.53 -16.27
CA GLY A 118 5.48 5.91 -15.01
C GLY A 118 4.69 4.66 -14.67
N ILE A 119 3.37 4.70 -14.83
CA ILE A 119 2.48 3.55 -14.60
C ILE A 119 2.81 2.40 -15.54
N LEU A 120 2.99 2.70 -16.84
CA LEU A 120 3.30 1.68 -17.85
C LEU A 120 4.67 1.03 -17.59
N GLN A 121 5.66 1.79 -17.17
CA GLN A 121 6.97 1.26 -16.82
C GLN A 121 6.89 0.31 -15.60
N ALA A 122 6.13 0.68 -14.59
CA ALA A 122 5.89 -0.15 -13.41
C ALA A 122 5.15 -1.45 -13.78
N LEU A 123 4.12 -1.36 -14.61
CA LEU A 123 3.37 -2.52 -15.09
C LEU A 123 4.21 -3.44 -15.96
N ASP A 124 5.03 -2.89 -16.84
CA ASP A 124 5.95 -3.67 -17.67
C ASP A 124 6.91 -4.49 -16.81
N TYR A 125 7.49 -3.87 -15.79
CA TYR A 125 8.32 -4.56 -14.81
C TYR A 125 7.56 -5.68 -14.09
N SER A 126 6.37 -5.38 -13.57
CA SER A 126 5.53 -6.36 -12.87
C SER A 126 5.19 -7.55 -13.78
N HIS A 127 4.82 -7.29 -15.03
CA HIS A 127 4.50 -8.33 -16.01
C HIS A 127 5.73 -9.18 -16.36
N SER A 128 6.92 -8.57 -16.41
CA SER A 128 8.17 -9.31 -16.62
C SER A 128 8.47 -10.33 -15.51
N LYS A 129 7.91 -10.07 -14.31
CA LYS A 129 7.95 -10.97 -13.16
C LYS A 129 6.73 -11.89 -13.08
N SER A 130 5.92 -11.95 -14.13
CA SER A 130 4.68 -12.75 -14.21
C SER A 130 3.60 -12.35 -13.19
N ILE A 131 3.61 -11.09 -12.77
CA ILE A 131 2.63 -10.53 -11.83
C ILE A 131 1.74 -9.54 -12.56
N VAL A 132 0.44 -9.78 -12.53
CA VAL A 132 -0.60 -8.93 -13.11
C VAL A 132 -1.36 -8.25 -11.99
N HIS A 133 -1.45 -6.92 -12.00
CA HIS A 133 -2.09 -6.14 -10.92
C HIS A 133 -3.59 -6.40 -10.80
N ARG A 134 -4.32 -6.38 -11.91
CA ARG A 134 -5.77 -6.64 -12.02
C ARG A 134 -6.69 -5.58 -11.42
N ASP A 135 -6.16 -4.52 -10.81
CA ASP A 135 -6.98 -3.45 -10.22
C ASP A 135 -6.30 -2.08 -10.36
N VAL A 136 -5.80 -1.78 -11.55
CA VAL A 136 -5.19 -0.47 -11.84
C VAL A 136 -6.29 0.58 -11.93
N LYS A 137 -6.26 1.54 -11.02
CA LYS A 137 -7.22 2.66 -10.97
C LYS A 137 -6.59 3.85 -10.25
N PRO A 138 -7.14 5.07 -10.43
CA PRO A 138 -6.57 6.27 -9.80
C PRO A 138 -6.43 6.21 -8.27
N GLY A 139 -7.31 5.48 -7.59
CA GLY A 139 -7.22 5.28 -6.14
C GLY A 139 -6.03 4.43 -5.68
N ASN A 140 -5.46 3.62 -6.58
CA ASN A 140 -4.31 2.76 -6.30
C ASN A 140 -2.99 3.32 -6.83
N ILE A 141 -2.98 4.56 -7.29
CA ILE A 141 -1.80 5.25 -7.80
C ILE A 141 -1.50 6.42 -6.86
N MET A 142 -0.29 6.42 -6.29
CA MET A 142 0.17 7.50 -5.42
C MET A 142 1.04 8.47 -6.23
N ILE A 143 0.79 9.74 -6.02
CA ILE A 143 1.62 10.82 -6.55
C ILE A 143 2.49 11.32 -5.42
N ASP A 144 3.79 11.06 -5.52
CA ASP A 144 4.77 11.50 -4.54
C ASP A 144 4.89 13.03 -4.57
N ARG A 145 4.94 13.65 -3.41
CA ARG A 145 5.14 15.11 -3.28
C ARG A 145 6.41 15.59 -3.97
N LYS A 146 7.45 14.78 -4.02
CA LYS A 146 8.71 15.10 -4.71
C LYS A 146 8.55 15.19 -6.21
N SER A 147 7.49 14.61 -6.77
CA SER A 147 7.20 14.61 -8.20
C SER A 147 6.25 15.76 -8.61
N VAL A 148 5.81 16.58 -7.67
CA VAL A 148 4.86 17.69 -7.88
C VAL A 148 5.57 19.05 -8.04
N VAL A 149 6.83 19.05 -8.41
CA VAL A 149 7.56 20.28 -8.69
C VAL A 149 7.36 20.70 -10.13
#